data_b3879638ead1de2a30a8be1038c847ad
#
_entry.id   b3879638ead1de2a30a8be1038c847ad
#
_cell.length_a   1.000
_cell.length_b   1.000
_cell.length_c   1.000
_cell.angle_alpha   90.00
_cell.angle_beta   90.00
_cell.angle_gamma   90.00
#
_symmetry.space_group_name_H-M   'P 1'
#
loop_
_entity.id
_entity.type
_entity.pdbx_description
1 polymer ?
#
loop_
_entity_poly.entity_id
_entity_poly.type
_entity_poly.pdbx_seq_one_letter_code
_entity_poly.pdbx_strand_id
1 'polypeptide(L)'
;MESFILSNGMNIPAIGFGCYALNPPEQKRILLDAIEAGYRHFDTASFYQTEEALGQAVRKSGIPRESFFLTTKLWRTQMDDPRAAFEASLRALGTDYLDLYLIHWPRPDLERSDWKELDARVWDCLQELYQQGKVRAIGTSNFLPHHLMNLAARGGLLPMVNQLEYHPGYLQSAAVQYCRENHIQVSAWSPLGRRRLMDDPLLSEIAAAHQVTVPQVCLRFALQNGVLPLPKSSSSKRMRENLDLFRFSLSQEEMSWIATMPQTAWSGEHPDRERAVLS
;
A
#
# COMPACT_ATOMS: atom_id res chain seq x y z
N MET A 1 16.02 -9.59 -1.68
CA MET A 1 14.73 -9.07 -2.23
C MET A 1 15.02 -7.68 -2.74
N GLU A 2 14.54 -7.33 -3.94
CA GLU A 2 14.67 -5.97 -4.47
C GLU A 2 13.93 -4.97 -3.59
N SER A 3 14.38 -3.71 -3.57
CA SER A 3 13.84 -2.65 -2.72
C SER A 3 13.83 -1.31 -3.44
N PHE A 4 12.91 -0.44 -3.03
CA PHE A 4 12.98 0.99 -3.32
C PHE A 4 13.66 1.72 -2.17
N ILE A 5 14.23 2.88 -2.45
CA ILE A 5 14.86 3.75 -1.45
C ILE A 5 13.90 4.93 -1.19
N LEU A 6 13.45 5.08 0.05
CA LEU A 6 12.62 6.20 0.48
C LEU A 6 13.44 7.49 0.60
N SER A 7 12.78 8.64 0.64
CA SER A 7 13.44 9.95 0.73
C SER A 7 14.32 10.14 1.97
N ASN A 8 14.13 9.34 3.02
CA ASN A 8 14.99 9.31 4.21
C ASN A 8 16.16 8.30 4.12
N GLY A 9 16.37 7.67 2.96
CA GLY A 9 17.42 6.67 2.73
C GLY A 9 17.08 5.24 3.17
N MET A 10 15.89 5.01 3.76
CA MET A 10 15.49 3.67 4.19
C MET A 10 15.04 2.81 2.99
N ASN A 11 15.42 1.53 3.01
CA ASN A 11 14.95 0.57 2.02
C ASN A 11 13.56 0.04 2.40
N ILE A 12 12.63 0.03 1.42
CA ILE A 12 11.34 -0.64 1.50
C ILE A 12 11.31 -1.79 0.48
N PRO A 13 10.94 -3.04 0.85
CA PRO A 13 10.87 -4.15 -0.10
C PRO A 13 9.97 -3.81 -1.30
N ALA A 14 10.42 -4.13 -2.51
CA ALA A 14 9.75 -3.75 -3.75
C ALA A 14 8.36 -4.37 -3.94
N ILE A 15 8.02 -5.37 -3.14
CA ILE A 15 6.68 -5.99 -3.09
C ILE A 15 6.29 -6.23 -1.63
N GLY A 16 5.02 -5.97 -1.28
CA GLY A 16 4.47 -6.28 0.03
C GLY A 16 3.24 -7.18 -0.04
N PHE A 17 2.84 -7.72 1.10
CA PHE A 17 1.63 -8.52 1.25
C PHE A 17 0.50 -7.67 1.83
N GLY A 18 -0.59 -7.49 1.06
CA GLY A 18 -1.78 -6.77 1.52
C GLY A 18 -2.63 -7.61 2.46
N CYS A 19 -2.95 -7.09 3.64
CA CYS A 19 -3.74 -7.80 4.66
C CYS A 19 -5.24 -7.46 4.64
N TYR A 20 -5.71 -6.63 3.70
CA TYR A 20 -7.13 -6.28 3.61
C TYR A 20 -8.02 -7.49 3.26
N ALA A 21 -9.18 -7.59 3.91
CA ALA A 21 -10.20 -8.62 3.67
C ALA A 21 -9.66 -10.07 3.77
N LEU A 22 -8.76 -10.33 4.72
CA LEU A 22 -8.44 -11.68 5.12
C LEU A 22 -9.58 -12.27 5.94
N ASN A 23 -9.99 -13.51 5.63
CA ASN A 23 -11.03 -14.19 6.37
C ASN A 23 -10.62 -14.40 7.83
N PRO A 24 -11.35 -13.87 8.84
CA PRO A 24 -10.93 -13.86 10.24
C PRO A 24 -10.44 -15.22 10.79
N PRO A 25 -11.13 -16.35 10.60
CA PRO A 25 -10.64 -17.64 11.11
C PRO A 25 -9.33 -18.11 10.48
N GLU A 26 -8.97 -17.60 9.31
CA GLU A 26 -7.79 -18.02 8.56
C GLU A 26 -6.64 -17.02 8.57
N GLN A 27 -6.84 -15.79 9.10
CA GLN A 27 -5.86 -14.70 9.03
C GLN A 27 -4.46 -15.17 9.43
N LYS A 28 -4.33 -15.78 10.60
CA LYS A 28 -3.03 -16.22 11.12
C LYS A 28 -2.36 -17.28 10.24
N ARG A 29 -3.12 -18.23 9.70
CA ARG A 29 -2.60 -19.26 8.78
C ARG A 29 -2.11 -18.61 7.50
N ILE A 30 -2.94 -17.74 6.89
CA ILE A 30 -2.60 -17.04 5.64
C ILE A 30 -1.33 -16.19 5.80
N LEU A 31 -1.19 -15.50 6.93
CA LEU A 31 -0.03 -14.66 7.22
C LEU A 31 1.24 -15.50 7.43
N LEU A 32 1.13 -16.64 8.09
CA LEU A 32 2.25 -17.60 8.21
C LEU A 32 2.65 -18.17 6.84
N ASP A 33 1.66 -18.56 6.01
CA ASP A 33 1.91 -19.03 4.65
C ASP A 33 2.63 -17.95 3.80
N ALA A 34 2.26 -16.67 3.98
CA ALA A 34 2.92 -15.57 3.29
C ALA A 34 4.38 -15.36 3.78
N ILE A 35 4.62 -15.48 5.09
CA ILE A 35 5.97 -15.43 5.66
C ILE A 35 6.83 -16.59 5.12
N GLU A 36 6.27 -17.80 5.07
CA GLU A 36 6.93 -19.00 4.54
C GLU A 36 7.19 -18.87 3.04
N ALA A 37 6.28 -18.27 2.28
CA ALA A 37 6.48 -17.98 0.85
C ALA A 37 7.63 -16.98 0.60
N GLY A 38 8.06 -16.22 1.60
CA GLY A 38 9.17 -15.28 1.52
C GLY A 38 8.81 -13.81 1.66
N TYR A 39 7.54 -13.46 1.89
CA TYR A 39 7.17 -12.06 2.15
C TYR A 39 7.82 -11.55 3.44
N ARG A 40 8.32 -10.30 3.38
CA ARG A 40 8.91 -9.61 4.52
C ARG A 40 8.32 -8.21 4.74
N HIS A 41 7.56 -7.70 3.77
CA HIS A 41 6.75 -6.49 3.91
C HIS A 41 5.28 -6.87 4.02
N PHE A 42 4.62 -6.43 5.10
CA PHE A 42 3.19 -6.64 5.35
C PHE A 42 2.49 -5.31 5.53
N ASP A 43 1.42 -5.09 4.76
CA ASP A 43 0.60 -3.88 4.79
C ASP A 43 -0.76 -4.18 5.42
N THR A 44 -0.96 -3.69 6.63
CA THR A 44 -2.22 -3.77 7.38
C THR A 44 -2.82 -2.39 7.65
N ALA A 45 -3.85 -2.31 8.46
CA ALA A 45 -4.46 -1.10 8.99
C ALA A 45 -5.31 -1.43 10.22
N SER A 46 -5.50 -0.49 11.13
CA SER A 46 -6.41 -0.63 12.28
C SER A 46 -7.84 -1.02 11.84
N PHE A 47 -8.30 -0.48 10.71
CA PHE A 47 -9.60 -0.80 10.10
C PHE A 47 -9.73 -2.26 9.65
N TYR A 48 -8.62 -2.93 9.28
CA TYR A 48 -8.69 -4.29 8.70
C TYR A 48 -8.90 -5.38 9.75
N GLN A 49 -8.69 -5.06 11.03
CA GLN A 49 -8.75 -6.02 12.14
C GLN A 49 -7.81 -7.22 11.95
N THR A 50 -6.65 -6.98 11.35
CA THR A 50 -5.63 -8.01 11.05
C THR A 50 -4.32 -7.77 11.79
N GLU A 51 -4.18 -6.66 12.54
CA GLU A 51 -2.94 -6.30 13.25
C GLU A 51 -2.53 -7.36 14.27
N GLU A 52 -3.46 -7.82 15.10
CA GLU A 52 -3.16 -8.84 16.12
C GLU A 52 -2.73 -10.17 15.49
N ALA A 53 -3.45 -10.63 14.46
CA ALA A 53 -3.11 -11.84 13.74
C ALA A 53 -1.74 -11.75 13.06
N LEU A 54 -1.38 -10.56 12.51
CA LEU A 54 -0.07 -10.29 11.92
C LEU A 54 1.02 -10.33 12.98
N GLY A 55 0.85 -9.65 14.11
CA GLY A 55 1.81 -9.69 15.22
C GLY A 55 2.05 -11.09 15.73
N GLN A 56 0.97 -11.89 15.89
CA GLN A 56 1.07 -13.29 16.27
C GLN A 56 1.82 -14.14 15.21
N ALA A 57 1.57 -13.91 13.92
CA ALA A 57 2.25 -14.64 12.84
C ALA A 57 3.74 -14.31 12.80
N VAL A 58 4.11 -13.02 12.92
CA VAL A 58 5.51 -12.58 12.98
C VAL A 58 6.24 -13.24 14.13
N ARG A 59 5.69 -13.19 15.35
CA ARG A 59 6.31 -13.85 16.52
C ARG A 59 6.42 -15.38 16.35
N LYS A 60 5.37 -16.02 15.82
CA LYS A 60 5.35 -17.47 15.62
C LYS A 60 6.32 -17.94 14.55
N SER A 61 6.69 -17.09 13.59
CA SER A 61 7.65 -17.43 12.53
C SER A 61 9.06 -17.70 13.02
N GLY A 62 9.41 -17.20 14.21
CA GLY A 62 10.77 -17.27 14.75
C GLY A 62 11.79 -16.38 14.01
N ILE A 63 11.36 -15.62 13.01
CA ILE A 63 12.20 -14.68 12.26
C ILE A 63 12.29 -13.37 13.07
N PRO A 64 13.49 -12.76 13.22
CA PRO A 64 13.65 -11.52 13.95
C PRO A 64 12.76 -10.39 13.43
N ARG A 65 12.21 -9.54 14.32
CA ARG A 65 11.30 -8.43 13.99
C ARG A 65 11.90 -7.47 12.96
N GLU A 66 13.18 -7.20 13.05
CA GLU A 66 13.93 -6.32 12.16
C GLU A 66 14.07 -6.85 10.72
N SER A 67 13.79 -8.13 10.51
CA SER A 67 13.72 -8.73 9.17
C SER A 67 12.38 -8.43 8.47
N PHE A 68 11.42 -7.86 9.18
CA PHE A 68 10.12 -7.49 8.63
C PHE A 68 9.99 -5.98 8.47
N PHE A 69 9.30 -5.59 7.42
CA PHE A 69 8.82 -4.25 7.17
C PHE A 69 7.30 -4.24 7.44
N LEU A 70 6.87 -3.69 8.56
CA LEU A 70 5.46 -3.64 8.96
C LEU A 70 4.88 -2.26 8.71
N THR A 71 3.83 -2.21 7.88
CA THR A 71 3.03 -1.01 7.61
C THR A 71 1.66 -1.15 8.25
N THR A 72 1.24 -0.14 8.99
CA THR A 72 -0.18 0.01 9.38
C THR A 72 -0.65 1.44 9.16
N LYS A 73 -1.95 1.71 9.37
CA LYS A 73 -2.57 2.97 8.97
C LYS A 73 -3.56 3.46 10.02
N LEU A 74 -3.53 4.78 10.23
CA LEU A 74 -4.52 5.51 11.02
C LEU A 74 -5.85 5.57 10.28
N TRP A 75 -6.89 4.99 10.84
CA TRP A 75 -8.23 5.07 10.24
C TRP A 75 -8.88 6.44 10.48
N ARG A 76 -9.72 6.86 9.56
CA ARG A 76 -10.35 8.19 9.56
C ARG A 76 -11.13 8.54 10.84
N THR A 77 -11.77 7.58 11.51
CA THR A 77 -12.47 7.82 12.78
C THR A 77 -11.55 7.99 14.00
N GLN A 78 -10.25 7.80 13.82
CA GLN A 78 -9.23 7.90 14.86
C GLN A 78 -8.39 9.19 14.72
N MET A 79 -8.70 10.05 13.75
CA MET A 79 -7.90 11.24 13.44
C MET A 79 -7.94 12.31 14.54
N ASP A 80 -8.91 12.29 15.45
CA ASP A 80 -8.97 13.22 16.57
C ASP A 80 -7.94 12.89 17.68
N ASP A 81 -7.50 11.61 17.80
CA ASP A 81 -6.42 11.19 18.69
C ASP A 81 -5.45 10.21 17.97
N PRO A 82 -4.60 10.72 17.06
CA PRO A 82 -3.71 9.89 16.27
C PRO A 82 -2.64 9.18 17.10
N ARG A 83 -2.24 9.75 18.26
CA ARG A 83 -1.24 9.14 19.15
C ARG A 83 -1.82 7.92 19.84
N ALA A 84 -3.02 8.02 20.40
CA ALA A 84 -3.68 6.87 21.04
C ALA A 84 -3.94 5.74 20.03
N ALA A 85 -4.32 6.07 18.80
CA ALA A 85 -4.49 5.12 17.72
C ALA A 85 -3.18 4.41 17.34
N PHE A 86 -2.07 5.15 17.26
CA PHE A 86 -0.73 4.60 17.02
C PHE A 86 -0.33 3.59 18.12
N GLU A 87 -0.47 3.98 19.39
CA GLU A 87 -0.16 3.11 20.52
C GLU A 87 -1.05 1.86 20.56
N ALA A 88 -2.32 1.98 20.13
CA ALA A 88 -3.20 0.83 20.00
C ALA A 88 -2.71 -0.15 18.92
N SER A 89 -2.26 0.36 17.78
CA SER A 89 -1.67 -0.45 16.70
C SER A 89 -0.38 -1.15 17.14
N LEU A 90 0.50 -0.48 17.90
CA LEU A 90 1.71 -1.12 18.46
C LEU A 90 1.34 -2.28 19.39
N ARG A 91 0.36 -2.07 20.28
CA ARG A 91 -0.12 -3.14 21.18
C ARG A 91 -0.71 -4.30 20.41
N ALA A 92 -1.55 -4.05 19.42
CA ALA A 92 -2.16 -5.08 18.59
C ALA A 92 -1.12 -5.90 17.83
N LEU A 93 -0.15 -5.25 17.21
CA LEU A 93 0.96 -5.90 16.51
C LEU A 93 1.96 -6.57 17.48
N GLY A 94 2.01 -6.14 18.75
CA GLY A 94 2.96 -6.63 19.74
C GLY A 94 4.41 -6.28 19.37
N THR A 95 4.64 -5.01 19.02
CA THR A 95 5.94 -4.47 18.63
C THR A 95 6.15 -3.08 19.25
N ASP A 96 7.40 -2.67 19.41
CA ASP A 96 7.76 -1.38 20.01
C ASP A 96 7.91 -0.27 18.95
N TYR A 97 7.94 -0.63 17.67
CA TYR A 97 8.07 0.32 16.56
C TYR A 97 7.36 -0.17 15.30
N LEU A 98 7.07 0.76 14.39
CA LEU A 98 6.61 0.49 13.02
C LEU A 98 7.70 0.85 12.01
N ASP A 99 7.71 0.15 10.87
CA ASP A 99 8.56 0.54 9.74
C ASP A 99 7.90 1.65 8.94
N LEU A 100 6.56 1.62 8.78
CA LEU A 100 5.81 2.67 8.09
C LEU A 100 4.43 2.87 8.74
N TYR A 101 4.07 4.12 9.00
CA TYR A 101 2.73 4.51 9.46
C TYR A 101 2.10 5.50 8.50
N LEU A 102 0.88 5.23 8.05
CA LEU A 102 0.18 6.03 7.05
C LEU A 102 -1.10 6.66 7.61
N ILE A 103 -1.43 7.88 7.17
CA ILE A 103 -2.81 8.37 7.23
C ILE A 103 -3.57 7.60 6.14
N HIS A 104 -4.61 6.84 6.51
CA HIS A 104 -5.29 5.90 5.60
C HIS A 104 -6.09 6.60 4.51
N TRP A 105 -6.74 7.70 4.84
CA TRP A 105 -7.48 8.58 3.93
C TRP A 105 -7.33 10.02 4.39
N PRO A 106 -7.26 10.99 3.48
CA PRO A 106 -7.46 12.39 3.85
C PRO A 106 -8.91 12.55 4.28
N ARG A 107 -9.17 13.45 5.22
CA ARG A 107 -10.50 13.78 5.71
C ARG A 107 -11.20 12.62 6.45
N PRO A 108 -11.80 12.85 7.60
CA PRO A 108 -12.58 11.83 8.31
C PRO A 108 -13.89 11.49 7.57
N ASP A 109 -14.54 12.52 6.99
CA ASP A 109 -15.75 12.45 6.16
C ASP A 109 -15.79 13.63 5.17
N LEU A 110 -16.77 13.64 4.28
CA LEU A 110 -16.90 14.66 3.24
C LEU A 110 -17.52 15.97 3.73
N GLU A 111 -18.23 15.95 4.85
CA GLU A 111 -18.94 17.11 5.41
C GLU A 111 -18.01 17.96 6.28
N ARG A 112 -16.91 17.42 6.73
CA ARG A 112 -15.98 18.09 7.64
C ARG A 112 -15.25 19.25 6.95
N SER A 113 -15.59 20.47 7.32
CA SER A 113 -15.05 21.68 6.71
C SER A 113 -13.61 22.01 7.14
N ASP A 114 -13.21 21.59 8.36
CA ASP A 114 -11.87 21.79 8.94
C ASP A 114 -10.86 20.67 8.57
N TRP A 115 -11.16 19.87 7.57
CA TRP A 115 -10.36 18.70 7.21
C TRP A 115 -8.88 19.04 6.91
N LYS A 116 -8.61 20.22 6.32
CA LYS A 116 -7.24 20.64 6.04
C LYS A 116 -6.41 20.84 7.30
N GLU A 117 -7.03 21.43 8.31
CA GLU A 117 -6.38 21.63 9.60
C GLU A 117 -6.24 20.32 10.37
N LEU A 118 -7.24 19.44 10.29
CA LEU A 118 -7.18 18.12 10.91
C LEU A 118 -6.09 17.26 10.28
N ASP A 119 -6.04 17.15 8.94
CA ASP A 119 -5.01 16.40 8.23
C ASP A 119 -3.61 16.90 8.62
N ALA A 120 -3.44 18.22 8.71
CA ALA A 120 -2.17 18.83 9.09
C ALA A 120 -1.78 18.51 10.55
N ARG A 121 -2.72 18.59 11.51
CA ARG A 121 -2.46 18.20 12.92
C ARG A 121 -2.11 16.72 13.05
N VAL A 122 -2.81 15.87 12.30
CA VAL A 122 -2.48 14.44 12.26
C VAL A 122 -1.07 14.24 11.71
N TRP A 123 -0.72 14.96 10.64
CA TRP A 123 0.61 14.90 10.04
C TRP A 123 1.69 15.36 11.01
N ASP A 124 1.46 16.44 11.76
CA ASP A 124 2.38 16.93 12.81
C ASP A 124 2.62 15.83 13.86
N CYS A 125 1.58 15.14 14.31
CA CYS A 125 1.73 14.01 15.23
C CYS A 125 2.56 12.86 14.64
N LEU A 126 2.39 12.53 13.35
CA LEU A 126 3.21 11.50 12.69
C LEU A 126 4.69 11.94 12.63
N GLN A 127 4.96 13.21 12.34
CA GLN A 127 6.33 13.76 12.36
C GLN A 127 6.97 13.64 13.75
N GLU A 128 6.22 13.94 14.83
CA GLU A 128 6.71 13.75 16.19
C GLU A 128 7.05 12.28 16.50
N LEU A 129 6.17 11.33 16.12
CA LEU A 129 6.42 9.90 16.30
C LEU A 129 7.66 9.43 15.53
N TYR A 130 7.89 9.98 14.34
CA TYR A 130 9.09 9.73 13.54
C TYR A 130 10.35 10.28 14.23
N GLN A 131 10.31 11.52 14.72
CA GLN A 131 11.43 12.14 15.45
C GLN A 131 11.77 11.40 16.75
N GLN A 132 10.77 10.81 17.41
CA GLN A 132 10.93 9.96 18.60
C GLN A 132 11.47 8.57 18.30
N GLY A 133 11.64 8.22 17.02
CA GLY A 133 12.08 6.87 16.60
C GLY A 133 11.05 5.76 16.79
N LYS A 134 9.78 6.13 17.06
CA LYS A 134 8.67 5.16 17.20
C LYS A 134 8.20 4.59 15.88
N VAL A 135 8.43 5.31 14.80
CA VAL A 135 8.18 4.87 13.43
C VAL A 135 9.37 5.25 12.55
N ARG A 136 9.76 4.38 11.64
CA ARG A 136 10.96 4.54 10.80
C ARG A 136 10.70 5.31 9.50
N ALA A 137 9.44 5.32 9.04
CA ALA A 137 8.96 6.13 7.91
C ALA A 137 7.49 6.51 8.12
N ILE A 138 7.10 7.67 7.61
CA ILE A 138 5.72 8.18 7.68
C ILE A 138 5.21 8.50 6.28
N GLY A 139 3.90 8.37 6.08
CA GLY A 139 3.31 8.63 4.79
C GLY A 139 1.79 8.75 4.83
N THR A 140 1.22 8.72 3.64
CA THR A 140 -0.20 8.90 3.40
C THR A 140 -0.75 7.78 2.54
N SER A 141 -2.07 7.67 2.49
CA SER A 141 -2.78 6.80 1.56
C SER A 141 -4.00 7.53 1.00
N ASN A 142 -4.24 7.40 -0.30
CA ASN A 142 -5.33 8.05 -1.03
C ASN A 142 -5.27 9.58 -1.06
N PHE A 143 -4.11 10.17 -0.81
CA PHE A 143 -3.89 11.60 -0.91
C PHE A 143 -3.68 12.01 -2.38
N LEU A 144 -4.53 12.88 -2.89
CA LEU A 144 -4.38 13.52 -4.20
C LEU A 144 -3.43 14.74 -4.09
N PRO A 145 -2.95 15.31 -5.20
CA PRO A 145 -2.00 16.42 -5.16
C PRO A 145 -2.38 17.57 -4.23
N HIS A 146 -3.65 17.99 -4.24
CA HIS A 146 -4.11 19.10 -3.36
C HIS A 146 -4.10 18.74 -1.86
N HIS A 147 -4.29 17.46 -1.49
CA HIS A 147 -4.10 17.00 -0.11
C HIS A 147 -2.63 17.03 0.29
N LEU A 148 -1.74 16.56 -0.58
CA LEU A 148 -0.29 16.58 -0.35
C LEU A 148 0.24 18.02 -0.28
N MET A 149 -0.24 18.92 -1.14
CA MET A 149 0.08 20.36 -1.09
C MET A 149 -0.38 21.00 0.23
N ASN A 150 -1.53 20.58 0.80
CA ASN A 150 -1.97 21.06 2.10
C ASN A 150 -0.99 20.68 3.23
N LEU A 151 -0.42 19.47 3.21
CA LEU A 151 0.61 19.08 4.16
C LEU A 151 1.92 19.85 3.93
N ALA A 152 2.34 19.99 2.67
CA ALA A 152 3.56 20.72 2.30
C ALA A 152 3.53 22.18 2.71
N ALA A 153 2.36 22.84 2.66
CA ALA A 153 2.20 24.25 3.03
C ALA A 153 2.51 24.55 4.50
N ARG A 154 2.49 23.56 5.38
CA ARG A 154 2.88 23.68 6.81
C ARG A 154 4.40 23.69 7.00
N GLY A 155 5.16 23.24 6.01
CA GLY A 155 6.58 22.96 6.17
C GLY A 155 6.84 21.63 6.89
N GLY A 156 8.10 21.30 7.09
CA GLY A 156 8.50 20.02 7.69
C GLY A 156 8.71 18.91 6.66
N LEU A 157 8.49 17.66 7.05
CA LEU A 157 8.70 16.50 6.18
C LEU A 157 7.54 16.33 5.20
N LEU A 158 7.85 16.01 3.96
CA LEU A 158 6.89 15.45 3.03
C LEU A 158 6.65 13.96 3.34
N PRO A 159 5.48 13.40 2.99
CA PRO A 159 5.26 11.96 3.06
C PRO A 159 6.35 11.20 2.30
N MET A 160 6.90 10.15 2.92
CA MET A 160 7.89 9.29 2.27
C MET A 160 7.23 8.27 1.34
N VAL A 161 5.97 7.94 1.63
CA VAL A 161 5.13 7.02 0.84
C VAL A 161 3.74 7.63 0.67
N ASN A 162 3.15 7.46 -0.52
CA ASN A 162 1.71 7.66 -0.73
C ASN A 162 1.12 6.40 -1.37
N GLN A 163 0.22 5.73 -0.64
CA GLN A 163 -0.39 4.48 -1.10
C GLN A 163 -1.70 4.77 -1.84
N LEU A 164 -1.76 4.42 -3.13
CA LEU A 164 -2.88 4.72 -4.03
C LEU A 164 -3.50 3.44 -4.59
N GLU A 165 -4.76 3.48 -5.04
CA GLU A 165 -5.26 2.49 -5.97
C GLU A 165 -4.47 2.62 -7.28
N TYR A 166 -3.78 1.55 -7.68
CA TYR A 166 -2.99 1.57 -8.91
C TYR A 166 -2.93 0.18 -9.54
N HIS A 167 -3.37 0.09 -10.79
CA HIS A 167 -3.36 -1.14 -11.58
C HIS A 167 -3.58 -0.80 -13.08
N PRO A 168 -3.35 -1.73 -14.02
CA PRO A 168 -3.79 -1.57 -15.39
C PRO A 168 -5.24 -1.09 -15.48
N GLY A 169 -5.52 -0.08 -16.29
CA GLY A 169 -6.83 0.55 -16.40
C GLY A 169 -7.17 1.57 -15.30
N TYR A 170 -6.31 1.78 -14.28
CA TYR A 170 -6.48 2.88 -13.30
C TYR A 170 -5.12 3.34 -12.75
N LEU A 171 -4.49 4.29 -13.41
CA LEU A 171 -3.11 4.69 -13.15
C LEU A 171 -2.96 5.92 -12.25
N GLN A 172 -4.01 6.72 -12.07
CA GLN A 172 -3.96 7.98 -11.31
C GLN A 172 -2.75 8.87 -11.67
N SER A 173 -2.50 9.05 -12.99
CA SER A 173 -1.26 9.61 -13.53
C SER A 173 -0.86 10.94 -12.90
N ALA A 174 -1.81 11.85 -12.65
CA ALA A 174 -1.54 13.14 -12.00
C ALA A 174 -1.02 12.99 -10.56
N ALA A 175 -1.60 12.07 -9.78
CA ALA A 175 -1.17 11.82 -8.41
C ALA A 175 0.20 11.12 -8.37
N VAL A 176 0.41 10.14 -9.24
CA VAL A 176 1.69 9.42 -9.38
C VAL A 176 2.80 10.37 -9.82
N GLN A 177 2.53 11.23 -10.81
CA GLN A 177 3.51 12.23 -11.28
C GLN A 177 3.88 13.20 -10.17
N TYR A 178 2.89 13.76 -9.45
CA TYR A 178 3.14 14.64 -8.31
C TYR A 178 4.01 13.96 -7.23
N CYS A 179 3.72 12.71 -6.90
CA CYS A 179 4.53 11.95 -5.96
C CYS A 179 5.97 11.79 -6.45
N ARG A 180 6.18 11.46 -7.73
CA ARG A 180 7.50 11.29 -8.33
C ARG A 180 8.32 12.58 -8.29
N GLU A 181 7.71 13.71 -8.66
CA GLU A 181 8.34 15.04 -8.65
C GLU A 181 8.75 15.49 -7.24
N ASN A 182 8.07 14.99 -6.20
CA ASN A 182 8.34 15.32 -4.80
C ASN A 182 9.06 14.19 -4.03
N HIS A 183 9.65 13.20 -4.74
CA HIS A 183 10.37 12.07 -4.16
C HIS A 183 9.54 11.25 -3.15
N ILE A 184 8.23 11.16 -3.36
CA ILE A 184 7.30 10.35 -2.58
C ILE A 184 7.15 8.99 -3.28
N GLN A 185 7.52 7.91 -2.59
CA GLN A 185 7.34 6.56 -3.13
C GLN A 185 5.86 6.21 -3.23
N VAL A 186 5.41 5.81 -4.41
CA VAL A 186 4.04 5.31 -4.58
C VAL A 186 3.99 3.82 -4.28
N SER A 187 3.01 3.40 -3.45
CA SER A 187 2.63 1.99 -3.31
C SER A 187 1.19 1.77 -3.80
N ALA A 188 0.92 0.57 -4.31
CA ALA A 188 -0.34 0.24 -4.97
C ALA A 188 -1.19 -0.69 -4.12
N TRP A 189 -2.34 -0.20 -3.62
CA TRP A 189 -3.38 -1.09 -3.15
C TRP A 189 -4.26 -1.57 -4.32
N SER A 190 -4.87 -2.75 -4.16
CA SER A 190 -5.62 -3.45 -5.22
C SER A 190 -4.86 -3.55 -6.56
N PRO A 191 -3.58 -3.94 -6.60
CA PRO A 191 -2.78 -3.93 -7.82
C PRO A 191 -3.30 -4.89 -8.90
N LEU A 192 -4.27 -5.74 -8.57
CA LEU A 192 -4.95 -6.70 -9.46
C LEU A 192 -6.39 -6.28 -9.82
N GLY A 193 -6.76 -4.98 -9.61
CA GLY A 193 -8.09 -4.47 -9.91
C GLY A 193 -9.23 -5.24 -9.24
N ARG A 194 -9.02 -5.75 -8.02
CA ARG A 194 -9.99 -6.61 -7.31
C ARG A 194 -10.47 -7.80 -8.16
N ARG A 195 -9.56 -8.41 -8.96
CA ARG A 195 -9.77 -9.52 -9.88
C ARG A 195 -10.53 -9.20 -11.18
N ARG A 196 -10.96 -7.97 -11.41
CA ARG A 196 -11.69 -7.57 -12.63
C ARG A 196 -10.82 -7.57 -13.88
N LEU A 197 -9.49 -7.70 -13.74
CA LEU A 197 -8.52 -7.74 -14.82
C LEU A 197 -8.14 -9.16 -15.27
N MET A 198 -8.64 -10.20 -14.59
CA MET A 198 -8.14 -11.56 -14.78
C MET A 198 -8.44 -12.16 -16.17
N ASP A 199 -9.52 -11.70 -16.78
CA ASP A 199 -10.00 -12.18 -18.08
C ASP A 199 -9.79 -11.12 -19.19
N ASP A 200 -8.96 -10.09 -18.93
CA ASP A 200 -8.65 -9.06 -19.93
C ASP A 200 -7.83 -9.68 -21.09
N PRO A 201 -8.26 -9.49 -22.37
CA PRO A 201 -7.62 -10.12 -23.51
C PRO A 201 -6.17 -9.67 -23.72
N LEU A 202 -5.87 -8.37 -23.59
CA LEU A 202 -4.51 -7.83 -23.75
C LEU A 202 -3.57 -8.37 -22.68
N LEU A 203 -4.00 -8.34 -21.40
CA LEU A 203 -3.18 -8.86 -20.31
C LEU A 203 -2.97 -10.37 -20.42
N SER A 204 -3.95 -11.10 -20.96
CA SER A 204 -3.86 -12.55 -21.21
C SER A 204 -2.88 -12.88 -22.34
N GLU A 205 -2.88 -12.10 -23.41
CA GLU A 205 -1.92 -12.23 -24.52
C GLU A 205 -0.48 -11.99 -24.05
N ILE A 206 -0.25 -10.90 -23.32
CA ILE A 206 1.07 -10.58 -22.75
C ILE A 206 1.51 -11.69 -21.77
N ALA A 207 0.62 -12.15 -20.90
CA ALA A 207 0.91 -13.23 -19.96
C ALA A 207 1.34 -14.52 -20.67
N ALA A 208 0.66 -14.89 -21.75
CA ALA A 208 1.01 -16.06 -22.56
C ALA A 208 2.38 -15.90 -23.25
N ALA A 209 2.67 -14.74 -23.82
CA ALA A 209 3.96 -14.46 -24.46
C ALA A 209 5.15 -14.62 -23.50
N HIS A 210 4.99 -14.19 -22.25
CA HIS A 210 6.01 -14.31 -21.20
C HIS A 210 5.95 -15.60 -20.39
N GLN A 211 5.00 -16.51 -20.66
CA GLN A 211 4.75 -17.74 -19.89
C GLN A 211 4.55 -17.46 -18.39
N VAL A 212 3.78 -16.42 -18.09
CA VAL A 212 3.43 -16.00 -16.72
C VAL A 212 1.91 -15.88 -16.58
N THR A 213 1.46 -15.52 -15.37
CA THR A 213 0.04 -15.28 -15.10
C THR A 213 -0.33 -13.81 -15.30
N VAL A 214 -1.60 -13.49 -15.57
CA VAL A 214 -2.12 -12.12 -15.62
C VAL A 214 -1.80 -11.34 -14.34
N PRO A 215 -1.95 -11.90 -13.11
CA PRO A 215 -1.46 -11.24 -11.91
C PRO A 215 0.01 -10.81 -11.96
N GLN A 216 0.90 -11.67 -12.46
CA GLN A 216 2.32 -11.33 -12.59
C GLN A 216 2.54 -10.18 -13.58
N VAL A 217 1.81 -10.12 -14.70
CA VAL A 217 1.85 -8.98 -15.63
C VAL A 217 1.44 -7.69 -14.93
N CYS A 218 0.30 -7.68 -14.21
CA CYS A 218 -0.16 -6.50 -13.48
C CYS A 218 0.85 -6.02 -12.43
N LEU A 219 1.43 -6.94 -11.66
CA LEU A 219 2.41 -6.63 -10.62
C LEU A 219 3.74 -6.14 -11.22
N ARG A 220 4.19 -6.76 -12.31
CA ARG A 220 5.40 -6.34 -13.03
C ARG A 220 5.25 -4.98 -13.66
N PHE A 221 4.08 -4.69 -14.24
CA PHE A 221 3.73 -3.37 -14.76
C PHE A 221 3.85 -2.28 -13.66
N ALA A 222 3.31 -2.54 -12.46
CA ALA A 222 3.45 -1.61 -11.35
C ALA A 222 4.93 -1.38 -11.00
N LEU A 223 5.71 -2.45 -10.83
CA LEU A 223 7.13 -2.37 -10.51
C LEU A 223 7.94 -1.59 -11.56
N GLN A 224 7.71 -1.84 -12.85
CA GLN A 224 8.41 -1.13 -13.93
C GLN A 224 8.03 0.35 -14.03
N ASN A 225 6.85 0.73 -13.49
CA ASN A 225 6.47 2.13 -13.29
C ASN A 225 7.00 2.74 -11.98
N GLY A 226 7.87 2.04 -11.24
CA GLY A 226 8.39 2.52 -9.96
C GLY A 226 7.34 2.53 -8.84
N VAL A 227 6.27 1.74 -8.97
CA VAL A 227 5.18 1.62 -8.00
C VAL A 227 5.28 0.28 -7.28
N LEU A 228 5.27 0.30 -5.94
CA LEU A 228 5.36 -0.87 -5.07
C LEU A 228 3.99 -1.56 -4.96
N PRO A 229 3.77 -2.77 -5.52
CA PRO A 229 2.49 -3.45 -5.42
C PRO A 229 2.30 -4.18 -4.09
N LEU A 230 1.04 -4.19 -3.61
CA LEU A 230 0.60 -4.85 -2.38
C LEU A 230 -0.48 -5.90 -2.68
N PRO A 231 -0.14 -6.99 -3.39
CA PRO A 231 -1.10 -8.05 -3.68
C PRO A 231 -1.53 -8.79 -2.42
N LYS A 232 -2.80 -9.23 -2.40
CA LYS A 232 -3.36 -10.15 -1.39
C LYS A 232 -3.62 -11.52 -2.00
N SER A 233 -3.28 -12.57 -1.28
CA SER A 233 -3.64 -13.94 -1.64
C SER A 233 -3.93 -14.79 -0.40
N SER A 234 -4.83 -15.76 -0.52
CA SER A 234 -5.06 -16.81 0.47
C SER A 234 -4.50 -18.18 0.02
N SER A 235 -3.80 -18.23 -1.11
CA SER A 235 -3.21 -19.44 -1.69
C SER A 235 -1.70 -19.32 -1.68
N SER A 236 -1.00 -20.25 -1.02
CA SER A 236 0.46 -20.31 -0.96
C SER A 236 1.10 -20.44 -2.35
N LYS A 237 0.42 -21.08 -3.32
CA LYS A 237 0.87 -21.14 -4.71
C LYS A 237 0.89 -19.73 -5.31
N ARG A 238 -0.24 -19.00 -5.25
CA ARG A 238 -0.31 -17.62 -5.79
C ARG A 238 0.59 -16.64 -5.04
N MET A 239 0.85 -16.85 -3.74
CA MET A 239 1.81 -16.04 -2.98
C MET A 239 3.21 -16.15 -3.58
N ARG A 240 3.67 -17.37 -3.90
CA ARG A 240 4.97 -17.61 -4.57
C ARG A 240 5.00 -17.05 -5.98
N GLU A 241 3.94 -17.26 -6.78
CA GLU A 241 3.81 -16.68 -8.12
C GLU A 241 3.91 -15.15 -8.09
N ASN A 242 3.22 -14.50 -7.15
CA ASN A 242 3.27 -13.04 -6.99
C ASN A 242 4.65 -12.50 -6.57
N LEU A 243 5.51 -13.31 -5.97
CA LEU A 243 6.90 -12.95 -5.66
C LEU A 243 7.86 -13.19 -6.84
N ASP A 244 7.49 -14.05 -7.78
CA ASP A 244 8.33 -14.42 -8.93
C ASP A 244 8.13 -13.43 -10.09
N LEU A 245 8.52 -12.18 -9.86
CA LEU A 245 8.31 -11.06 -10.80
C LEU A 245 9.59 -10.62 -11.51
N PHE A 246 10.75 -11.04 -11.03
CA PHE A 246 12.02 -10.50 -11.50
C PHE A 246 12.70 -11.35 -12.59
N ARG A 247 12.11 -12.49 -12.94
CA ARG A 247 12.59 -13.37 -14.01
C ARG A 247 12.22 -12.92 -15.43
N PHE A 248 11.31 -11.95 -15.56
CA PHE A 248 10.87 -11.40 -16.84
C PHE A 248 10.72 -9.89 -16.76
N SER A 249 10.63 -9.22 -17.89
CA SER A 249 10.31 -7.80 -17.98
C SER A 249 9.38 -7.55 -19.15
N LEU A 250 8.45 -6.61 -18.96
CA LEU A 250 7.60 -6.11 -20.04
C LEU A 250 8.41 -5.20 -20.94
N SER A 251 8.23 -5.31 -22.24
CA SER A 251 8.83 -4.41 -23.24
C SER A 251 8.22 -3.00 -23.12
N GLN A 252 8.88 -2.00 -23.71
CA GLN A 252 8.35 -0.64 -23.75
C GLN A 252 7.01 -0.56 -24.49
N GLU A 253 6.80 -1.41 -25.49
CA GLU A 253 5.56 -1.49 -26.25
C GLU A 253 4.43 -2.05 -25.41
N GLU A 254 4.65 -3.18 -24.72
CA GLU A 254 3.68 -3.78 -23.77
C GLU A 254 3.33 -2.82 -22.63
N MET A 255 4.32 -2.13 -22.07
CA MET A 255 4.10 -1.09 -21.06
C MET A 255 3.20 0.03 -21.59
N SER A 256 3.38 0.44 -22.86
CA SER A 256 2.57 1.45 -23.50
C SER A 256 1.13 0.95 -23.76
N TRP A 257 0.96 -0.28 -24.22
CA TRP A 257 -0.37 -0.88 -24.43
C TRP A 257 -1.16 -0.95 -23.12
N ILE A 258 -0.52 -1.42 -22.04
CA ILE A 258 -1.15 -1.48 -20.72
C ILE A 258 -1.50 -0.08 -20.20
N ALA A 259 -0.62 0.89 -20.39
CA ALA A 259 -0.83 2.26 -19.93
C ALA A 259 -2.00 2.96 -20.66
N THR A 260 -2.33 2.55 -21.87
CA THR A 260 -3.43 3.10 -22.67
C THR A 260 -4.73 2.30 -22.60
N MET A 261 -4.79 1.25 -21.77
CA MET A 261 -6.02 0.51 -21.53
C MET A 261 -7.16 1.44 -21.11
N PRO A 262 -8.41 1.16 -21.52
CA PRO A 262 -9.57 1.89 -21.03
C PRO A 262 -9.60 1.91 -19.49
N GLN A 263 -10.15 2.98 -18.91
CA GLN A 263 -10.32 3.06 -17.46
C GLN A 263 -11.34 2.02 -17.00
N THR A 264 -10.83 0.91 -16.50
CA THR A 264 -11.61 -0.24 -16.04
C THR A 264 -11.15 -0.67 -14.65
N ALA A 265 -11.92 -1.50 -14.00
CA ALA A 265 -11.61 -2.11 -12.70
C ALA A 265 -11.39 -1.12 -11.53
N TRP A 266 -11.67 0.17 -11.69
CA TRP A 266 -11.68 1.13 -10.57
C TRP A 266 -12.63 0.66 -9.46
N SER A 267 -12.21 0.81 -8.20
CA SER A 267 -12.98 0.34 -7.04
C SER A 267 -14.24 1.14 -6.74
N GLY A 268 -14.38 2.36 -7.29
CA GLY A 268 -15.40 3.33 -6.91
C GLY A 268 -15.01 4.22 -5.74
N GLU A 269 -13.87 3.95 -5.09
CA GLU A 269 -13.39 4.74 -3.95
C GLU A 269 -12.72 6.04 -4.42
N HIS A 270 -13.04 7.17 -3.80
CA HIS A 270 -12.43 8.46 -4.08
C HIS A 270 -12.35 9.29 -2.79
N PRO A 271 -11.23 9.97 -2.50
CA PRO A 271 -11.07 10.71 -1.25
C PRO A 271 -12.02 11.90 -1.08
N ASP A 272 -12.44 12.54 -2.18
CA ASP A 272 -13.28 13.74 -2.17
C ASP A 272 -14.72 13.50 -2.65
N ARG A 273 -15.12 12.27 -2.81
CA ARG A 273 -16.46 11.92 -3.28
C ARG A 273 -17.01 10.73 -2.51
N GLU A 274 -18.31 10.62 -2.45
CA GLU A 274 -18.96 9.40 -2.02
C GLU A 274 -18.57 8.24 -2.93
N ARG A 275 -18.55 7.06 -2.35
CA ARG A 275 -18.21 5.84 -3.10
C ARG A 275 -19.18 5.68 -4.26
N ALA A 276 -18.64 5.55 -5.47
CA ALA A 276 -19.45 5.23 -6.63
C ALA A 276 -19.98 3.81 -6.51
N VAL A 277 -21.31 3.66 -6.60
CA VAL A 277 -21.93 2.35 -6.74
C VAL A 277 -21.68 1.90 -8.18
N LEU A 278 -20.77 0.97 -8.36
CA LEU A 278 -20.51 0.38 -9.66
C LEU A 278 -21.56 -0.71 -9.90
N SER A 279 -22.41 -0.47 -10.89
CA SER A 279 -23.43 -1.42 -11.37
C SER A 279 -22.79 -2.65 -12.02
#